data_5b9f7298c84c133dda8787f73038aec6
#
_entry.id   5b9f7298c84c133dda8787f73038aec6
#
_cell.length_a   1.000
_cell.length_b   1.000
_cell.length_c   1.000
_cell.angle_alpha   90.00
_cell.angle_beta   90.00
_cell.angle_gamma   90.00
#
_symmetry.space_group_name_H-M   'P 1'
#
loop_
_entity.id
_entity.type
_entity.pdbx_description
1 polymer ?
#
loop_
_entity_poly.entity_id
_entity_poly.type
_entity_poly.pdbx_seq_one_letter_code
_entity_poly.pdbx_strand_id
1 'polypeptide(L)'
;VDGKKYGSELLGQQFIDDTHMWGRIMIIDGETFTNKDGEKTMYGLASNSSPASEDYEKVIAERVAMIEAANPEQKGKQIPVDLVTVSGSGLDPHISLAAAEYQIPRLVRTTGKSEAEIRKIIDKYTDHGFLGYFGETTVNVLKVNLALDGILK
;
A
#
# COMPACT_ATOMS: atom_id res chain seq x y z
N VAL A 1 -4.54 -16.83 -9.46
CA VAL A 1 -5.91 -17.24 -9.18
C VAL A 1 -6.48 -17.80 -10.47
N ASP A 2 -7.06 -18.99 -10.46
CA ASP A 2 -7.69 -19.65 -11.62
C ASP A 2 -6.84 -19.63 -12.91
N GLY A 3 -5.54 -19.86 -12.77
CA GLY A 3 -4.56 -19.86 -13.88
C GLY A 3 -4.14 -18.48 -14.38
N LYS A 4 -4.73 -17.38 -13.86
CA LYS A 4 -4.34 -16.02 -14.18
C LYS A 4 -3.37 -15.46 -13.14
N LYS A 5 -2.33 -14.78 -13.61
CA LYS A 5 -1.33 -14.08 -12.77
C LYS A 5 -1.79 -12.65 -12.52
N TYR A 6 -1.82 -12.23 -11.26
CA TYR A 6 -2.20 -10.87 -10.84
C TYR A 6 -1.04 -10.12 -10.18
N GLY A 7 0.01 -10.83 -9.78
CA GLY A 7 1.17 -10.26 -9.11
C GLY A 7 1.77 -11.24 -8.10
N SER A 8 2.71 -10.75 -7.32
CA SER A 8 3.31 -11.48 -6.20
C SER A 8 2.82 -10.92 -4.87
N GLU A 9 2.39 -11.78 -3.96
CA GLU A 9 2.03 -11.36 -2.60
C GLU A 9 3.23 -10.83 -1.77
N LEU A 10 4.44 -11.10 -2.24
CA LEU A 10 5.69 -10.70 -1.59
C LEU A 10 6.24 -9.36 -2.11
N LEU A 11 5.61 -8.77 -3.13
CA LEU A 11 6.05 -7.52 -3.75
C LEU A 11 4.91 -6.51 -3.78
N GLY A 12 5.21 -5.28 -3.36
CA GLY A 12 4.29 -4.17 -3.48
C GLY A 12 3.88 -3.93 -4.94
N GLN A 13 2.66 -3.49 -5.11
CA GLN A 13 2.11 -3.00 -6.38
C GLN A 13 1.50 -1.64 -6.15
N GLN A 14 1.63 -0.75 -7.12
CA GLN A 14 1.11 0.60 -7.01
C GLN A 14 -0.38 0.62 -7.39
N PHE A 15 -1.21 1.00 -6.45
CA PHE A 15 -2.62 1.31 -6.64
C PHE A 15 -2.82 2.80 -6.35
N ILE A 16 -3.44 3.52 -7.27
CA ILE A 16 -3.65 4.97 -7.20
C ILE A 16 -5.09 5.40 -7.50
N ASP A 17 -5.94 4.45 -7.87
CA ASP A 17 -7.35 4.72 -8.08
C ASP A 17 -8.13 4.66 -6.77
N ASP A 18 -9.31 5.27 -6.74
CA ASP A 18 -10.10 5.44 -5.52
C ASP A 18 -10.79 4.16 -5.04
N THR A 19 -10.94 3.16 -5.90
CA THR A 19 -11.65 1.92 -5.60
C THR A 19 -10.79 0.88 -4.92
N HIS A 20 -9.46 1.07 -4.94
CA HIS A 20 -8.49 0.18 -4.34
C HIS A 20 -7.84 0.75 -3.07
N MET A 21 -7.38 -0.14 -2.21
CA MET A 21 -6.53 0.20 -1.07
C MET A 21 -5.15 0.60 -1.56
N TRP A 22 -4.67 1.75 -1.13
CA TRP A 22 -3.33 2.23 -1.46
C TRP A 22 -2.29 1.67 -0.50
N GLY A 23 -1.14 1.29 -1.04
CA GLY A 23 0.02 0.86 -0.29
C GLY A 23 0.98 2.00 0.03
N ARG A 24 2.17 1.61 0.47
CA ARG A 24 3.31 2.51 0.68
C ARG A 24 3.74 3.17 -0.64
N ILE A 25 4.46 4.29 -0.53
CA ILE A 25 5.12 4.90 -1.70
C ILE A 25 6.17 3.91 -2.20
N MET A 26 6.17 3.69 -3.51
CA MET A 26 7.14 2.83 -4.19
C MET A 26 8.14 3.69 -4.96
N ILE A 27 9.41 3.32 -4.89
CA ILE A 27 10.47 3.85 -5.75
C ILE A 27 11.02 2.68 -6.56
N ILE A 28 10.82 2.76 -7.89
CA ILE A 28 11.23 1.70 -8.80
C ILE A 28 12.27 2.27 -9.76
N ASP A 29 13.45 1.64 -9.80
CA ASP A 29 14.48 1.90 -10.80
C ASP A 29 14.43 0.79 -11.86
N GLY A 30 14.22 1.17 -13.11
CA GLY A 30 14.20 0.26 -14.26
C GLY A 30 15.40 0.44 -15.19
N GLU A 31 16.36 1.32 -14.84
CA GLU A 31 17.43 1.73 -15.76
C GLU A 31 18.84 1.34 -15.29
N THR A 32 19.07 1.32 -13.98
CA THR A 32 20.43 1.15 -13.44
C THR A 32 20.92 -0.29 -13.56
N PHE A 33 20.06 -1.27 -13.36
CA PHE A 33 20.48 -2.67 -13.25
C PHE A 33 20.09 -3.50 -14.47
N THR A 34 20.93 -4.48 -14.75
CA THR A 34 20.68 -5.48 -15.79
C THR A 34 20.82 -6.89 -15.21
N ASN A 35 20.05 -7.83 -15.76
CA ASN A 35 20.20 -9.24 -15.42
C ASN A 35 21.46 -9.84 -16.11
N LYS A 36 21.71 -11.11 -15.85
CA LYS A 36 22.85 -11.84 -16.44
C LYS A 36 22.82 -11.92 -17.99
N ASP A 37 21.66 -11.70 -18.59
CA ASP A 37 21.43 -11.74 -20.02
C ASP A 37 21.52 -10.33 -20.67
N GLY A 38 21.84 -9.29 -19.84
CA GLY A 38 21.99 -7.90 -20.27
C GLY A 38 20.68 -7.14 -20.41
N GLU A 39 19.54 -7.72 -20.00
CA GLU A 39 18.24 -7.08 -20.06
C GLU A 39 18.04 -6.19 -18.82
N LYS A 40 17.38 -5.04 -19.02
CA LYS A 40 17.00 -4.14 -17.92
C LYS A 40 16.06 -4.83 -16.95
N THR A 41 16.33 -4.67 -15.66
CA THR A 41 15.51 -5.22 -14.60
C THR A 41 15.05 -4.12 -13.65
N MET A 42 13.80 -4.24 -13.19
CA MET A 42 13.25 -3.31 -12.20
C MET A 42 13.70 -3.68 -10.78
N TYR A 43 14.13 -2.67 -10.04
CA TYR A 43 14.49 -2.79 -8.63
C TYR A 43 13.70 -1.80 -7.79
N GLY A 44 13.30 -2.23 -6.60
CA GLY A 44 12.82 -1.32 -5.58
C GLY A 44 13.98 -0.67 -4.83
N LEU A 45 13.82 0.61 -4.51
CA LEU A 45 14.81 1.41 -3.80
C LEU A 45 14.20 2.08 -2.57
N ALA A 46 14.98 2.16 -1.50
CA ALA A 46 14.69 3.10 -0.41
C ALA A 46 14.87 4.54 -0.90
N SER A 47 14.15 5.49 -0.28
CA SER A 47 14.32 6.91 -0.64
C SER A 47 15.72 7.42 -0.35
N ASN A 48 16.39 6.89 0.70
CA ASN A 48 17.67 7.36 1.21
C ASN A 48 17.71 8.88 1.47
N SER A 49 16.53 9.51 1.57
CA SER A 49 16.40 10.96 1.75
C SER A 49 16.54 11.32 3.22
N SER A 50 17.21 12.44 3.47
CA SER A 50 17.26 13.01 4.80
C SER A 50 15.90 13.59 5.19
N PRO A 51 15.37 13.30 6.39
CA PRO A 51 14.16 13.95 6.88
C PRO A 51 14.23 15.47 6.97
N ALA A 52 15.45 16.03 6.98
CA ALA A 52 15.71 17.47 7.03
C ALA A 52 15.91 18.09 5.63
N SER A 53 15.71 17.35 4.55
CA SER A 53 15.88 17.92 3.20
C SER A 53 14.55 18.52 2.70
N GLU A 54 14.64 19.69 2.08
CA GLU A 54 13.48 20.38 1.47
C GLU A 54 12.80 19.52 0.39
N ASP A 55 13.57 18.74 -0.37
CA ASP A 55 13.03 17.86 -1.40
C ASP A 55 12.21 16.72 -0.80
N TYR A 56 12.64 16.16 0.33
CA TYR A 56 11.88 15.15 1.04
C TYR A 56 10.58 15.73 1.62
N GLU A 57 10.64 16.93 2.20
CA GLU A 57 9.44 17.63 2.70
C GLU A 57 8.41 17.86 1.58
N LYS A 58 8.85 18.26 0.38
CA LYS A 58 7.95 18.43 -0.78
C LYS A 58 7.27 17.11 -1.17
N VAL A 59 8.03 16.02 -1.28
CA VAL A 59 7.47 14.69 -1.61
C VAL A 59 6.43 14.26 -0.59
N ILE A 60 6.72 14.45 0.71
CA ILE A 60 5.75 14.14 1.77
C ILE A 60 4.51 15.03 1.67
N ALA A 61 4.68 16.34 1.46
CA ALA A 61 3.56 17.28 1.33
C ALA A 61 2.65 16.94 0.14
N GLU A 62 3.22 16.61 -1.01
CA GLU A 62 2.47 16.17 -2.20
C GLU A 62 1.68 14.88 -1.92
N ARG A 63 2.30 13.91 -1.24
CA ARG A 63 1.64 12.66 -0.87
C ARG A 63 0.51 12.88 0.13
N VAL A 64 0.73 13.73 1.14
CA VAL A 64 -0.30 14.13 2.10
C VAL A 64 -1.50 14.74 1.37
N ALA A 65 -1.26 15.73 0.50
CA ALA A 65 -2.32 16.38 -0.26
C ALA A 65 -3.12 15.40 -1.12
N MET A 66 -2.46 14.43 -1.75
CA MET A 66 -3.10 13.39 -2.55
C MET A 66 -3.98 12.48 -1.69
N ILE A 67 -3.50 12.07 -0.52
CA ILE A 67 -4.26 11.21 0.41
C ILE A 67 -5.46 11.95 0.98
N GLU A 68 -5.30 13.22 1.38
CA GLU A 68 -6.40 14.04 1.89
C GLU A 68 -7.49 14.26 0.83
N ALA A 69 -7.07 14.54 -0.41
CA ALA A 69 -8.01 14.72 -1.52
C ALA A 69 -8.82 13.45 -1.81
N ALA A 70 -8.20 12.28 -1.73
CA ALA A 70 -8.87 11.01 -1.95
C ALA A 70 -9.76 10.57 -0.78
N ASN A 71 -9.44 11.01 0.45
CA ASN A 71 -10.14 10.60 1.68
C ASN A 71 -10.76 11.79 2.43
N PRO A 72 -11.68 12.56 1.81
CA PRO A 72 -12.28 13.76 2.45
C PRO A 72 -13.02 13.44 3.77
N GLU A 73 -13.47 12.19 3.95
CA GLU A 73 -14.13 11.72 5.17
C GLU A 73 -13.17 11.65 6.37
N GLN A 74 -11.87 11.67 6.12
CA GLN A 74 -10.81 11.62 7.14
C GLN A 74 -10.22 13.00 7.47
N LYS A 75 -10.86 14.07 6.98
CA LYS A 75 -10.38 15.44 7.19
C LYS A 75 -10.06 15.73 8.66
N GLY A 76 -8.85 16.19 8.92
CA GLY A 76 -8.36 16.54 10.26
C GLY A 76 -7.89 15.34 11.09
N LYS A 77 -7.95 14.12 10.60
CA LYS A 77 -7.32 12.97 11.25
C LYS A 77 -5.88 12.82 10.80
N GLN A 78 -5.05 12.28 11.69
CA GLN A 78 -3.65 11.97 11.35
C GLN A 78 -3.59 10.88 10.27
N ILE A 79 -2.80 11.13 9.23
CA ILE A 79 -2.52 10.14 8.21
C ILE A 79 -1.47 9.16 8.77
N PRO A 80 -1.71 7.84 8.73
CA PRO A 80 -0.70 6.85 9.10
C PRO A 80 0.58 7.00 8.29
N VAL A 81 1.72 6.92 8.96
CA VAL A 81 3.04 7.23 8.39
C VAL A 81 3.41 6.38 7.17
N ASP A 82 3.00 5.13 7.15
CA ASP A 82 3.25 4.21 6.05
C ASP A 82 2.49 4.56 4.76
N LEU A 83 1.45 5.37 4.80
CA LEU A 83 0.82 5.92 3.60
C LEU A 83 1.61 7.09 2.97
N VAL A 84 2.50 7.73 3.72
CA VAL A 84 3.25 8.92 3.28
C VAL A 84 4.76 8.68 3.18
N THR A 85 5.24 7.49 3.52
CA THR A 85 6.67 7.15 3.49
C THR A 85 6.96 5.95 2.61
N VAL A 86 8.20 5.90 2.10
CA VAL A 86 8.75 4.76 1.37
C VAL A 86 9.21 3.69 2.36
N SER A 87 9.08 2.43 1.99
CA SER A 87 9.68 1.33 2.76
C SER A 87 11.18 1.20 2.51
N GLY A 88 11.89 0.46 3.36
CA GLY A 88 13.32 0.18 3.18
C GLY A 88 13.65 -0.57 1.89
N SER A 89 12.73 -1.39 1.39
CA SER A 89 12.87 -2.10 0.10
C SER A 89 12.33 -1.31 -1.09
N GLY A 90 11.48 -0.30 -0.87
CA GLY A 90 10.69 0.37 -1.90
C GLY A 90 9.58 -0.49 -2.53
N LEU A 91 9.42 -1.74 -2.08
CA LEU A 91 8.48 -2.72 -2.64
C LEU A 91 7.72 -3.50 -1.55
N ASP A 92 7.54 -2.93 -0.37
CA ASP A 92 6.81 -3.58 0.71
C ASP A 92 5.33 -3.77 0.30
N PRO A 93 4.82 -5.02 0.30
CA PRO A 93 3.43 -5.30 -0.06
C PRO A 93 2.44 -5.02 1.08
N HIS A 94 2.94 -4.63 2.25
CA HIS A 94 2.13 -4.49 3.45
C HIS A 94 2.01 -3.05 3.94
N ILE A 95 0.90 -2.79 4.61
CA ILE A 95 0.66 -1.57 5.39
C ILE A 95 0.19 -1.95 6.79
N SER A 96 0.27 -1.00 7.72
CA SER A 96 -0.28 -1.18 9.06
C SER A 96 -1.81 -1.31 9.04
N LEU A 97 -2.38 -1.93 10.06
CA LEU A 97 -3.82 -1.96 10.24
C LEU A 97 -4.42 -0.55 10.31
N ALA A 98 -3.72 0.39 10.96
CA ALA A 98 -4.13 1.80 11.02
C ALA A 98 -4.23 2.43 9.62
N ALA A 99 -3.27 2.14 8.72
CA ALA A 99 -3.28 2.62 7.35
C ALA A 99 -4.41 1.99 6.51
N ALA A 100 -4.73 0.73 6.76
CA ALA A 100 -5.87 0.08 6.12
C ALA A 100 -7.20 0.68 6.60
N GLU A 101 -7.38 0.84 7.92
CA GLU A 101 -8.58 1.43 8.52
C GLU A 101 -8.81 2.88 8.09
N TYR A 102 -7.75 3.67 7.95
CA TYR A 102 -7.84 5.06 7.48
C TYR A 102 -8.53 5.14 6.11
N GLN A 103 -8.37 4.15 5.26
CA GLN A 103 -8.90 4.13 3.89
C GLN A 103 -10.32 3.56 3.77
N ILE A 104 -10.87 2.96 4.83
CA ILE A 104 -12.19 2.31 4.78
C ILE A 104 -13.30 3.25 4.29
N PRO A 105 -13.45 4.49 4.79
CA PRO A 105 -14.54 5.36 4.34
C PRO A 105 -14.50 5.66 2.84
N ARG A 106 -13.32 5.87 2.27
CA ARG A 106 -13.14 6.01 0.83
C ARG A 106 -13.58 4.75 0.08
N LEU A 107 -13.13 3.57 0.54
CA LEU A 107 -13.49 2.30 -0.09
C LEU A 107 -15.00 2.02 -0.02
N VAL A 108 -15.65 2.36 1.09
CA VAL A 108 -17.14 2.31 1.20
C VAL A 108 -17.78 3.17 0.13
N ARG A 109 -17.38 4.43 0.03
CA ARG A 109 -17.91 5.39 -0.94
C ARG A 109 -17.72 4.96 -2.38
N THR A 110 -16.56 4.41 -2.70
CA THR A 110 -16.15 4.16 -4.10
C THR A 110 -16.53 2.78 -4.61
N THR A 111 -16.56 1.77 -3.73
CA THR A 111 -16.91 0.39 -4.12
C THR A 111 -18.37 0.06 -3.90
N GLY A 112 -19.10 0.85 -3.10
CA GLY A 112 -20.48 0.58 -2.70
C GLY A 112 -20.63 -0.60 -1.71
N LYS A 113 -19.53 -1.20 -1.27
CA LYS A 113 -19.54 -2.24 -0.23
C LYS A 113 -19.80 -1.61 1.14
N SER A 114 -20.45 -2.35 2.02
CA SER A 114 -20.60 -1.91 3.41
C SER A 114 -19.27 -1.89 4.16
N GLU A 115 -19.16 -1.04 5.17
CA GLU A 115 -17.98 -0.99 6.04
C GLU A 115 -17.67 -2.36 6.66
N ALA A 116 -18.69 -3.11 7.06
CA ALA A 116 -18.53 -4.44 7.63
C ALA A 116 -17.92 -5.45 6.63
N GLU A 117 -18.30 -5.37 5.35
CA GLU A 117 -17.69 -6.21 4.30
C GLU A 117 -16.24 -5.85 4.07
N ILE A 118 -15.91 -4.56 4.01
CA ILE A 118 -14.52 -4.11 3.83
C ILE A 118 -13.65 -4.51 5.02
N ARG A 119 -14.13 -4.31 6.25
CA ARG A 119 -13.43 -4.76 7.47
C ARG A 119 -13.18 -6.27 7.47
N LYS A 120 -14.15 -7.07 7.06
CA LYS A 120 -14.01 -8.52 6.96
C LYS A 120 -12.95 -8.92 5.91
N ILE A 121 -12.85 -8.19 4.80
CA ILE A 121 -11.82 -8.42 3.79
C ILE A 121 -10.44 -8.06 4.36
N ILE A 122 -10.30 -6.92 5.01
CA ILE A 122 -9.04 -6.48 5.63
C ILE A 122 -8.59 -7.51 6.67
N ASP A 123 -9.45 -7.89 7.58
CA ASP A 123 -9.20 -8.87 8.64
C ASP A 123 -8.67 -10.19 8.09
N LYS A 124 -9.29 -10.67 7.01
CA LYS A 124 -8.91 -11.93 6.35
C LYS A 124 -7.48 -11.91 5.81
N TYR A 125 -6.99 -10.74 5.37
CA TYR A 125 -5.66 -10.58 4.79
C TYR A 125 -4.72 -9.78 5.69
N THR A 126 -5.03 -9.75 6.99
CA THR A 126 -4.19 -9.24 8.07
C THR A 126 -3.36 -10.38 8.66
N ASP A 127 -2.06 -10.18 8.74
CA ASP A 127 -1.15 -11.06 9.48
C ASP A 127 -0.93 -10.45 10.86
N HIS A 128 -1.25 -11.20 11.90
CA HIS A 128 -1.10 -10.79 13.30
C HIS A 128 0.26 -11.22 13.90
N GLY A 129 1.17 -11.70 13.06
CA GLY A 129 2.47 -12.20 13.50
C GLY A 129 2.39 -13.55 14.19
N PHE A 130 3.55 -14.07 14.60
CA PHE A 130 3.66 -15.38 15.22
C PHE A 130 3.05 -15.37 16.63
N LEU A 131 2.09 -16.26 16.88
CA LEU A 131 1.33 -16.38 18.14
C LEU A 131 0.61 -15.09 18.59
N GLY A 132 0.42 -14.10 17.71
CA GLY A 132 -0.20 -12.82 18.04
C GLY A 132 0.64 -11.90 18.95
N TYR A 133 1.89 -12.28 19.26
CA TYR A 133 2.80 -11.51 20.12
C TYR A 133 4.13 -11.16 19.48
N PHE A 134 4.54 -11.89 18.45
CA PHE A 134 5.83 -11.69 17.78
C PHE A 134 5.61 -11.22 16.34
N GLY A 135 6.06 -10.01 16.04
CA GLY A 135 5.89 -9.35 14.75
C GLY A 135 4.85 -8.24 14.79
N GLU A 136 4.86 -7.43 13.76
CA GLU A 136 3.88 -6.35 13.58
C GLU A 136 2.62 -6.90 12.90
N THR A 137 1.46 -6.35 13.27
CA THR A 137 0.22 -6.61 12.55
C THR A 137 0.23 -5.88 11.22
N THR A 138 0.17 -6.60 10.12
CA THR A 138 0.28 -6.05 8.77
C THR A 138 -0.83 -6.54 7.85
N VAL A 139 -1.22 -5.70 6.88
CA VAL A 139 -2.26 -5.97 5.90
C VAL A 139 -1.64 -6.07 4.51
N ASN A 140 -1.89 -7.18 3.81
CA ASN A 140 -1.41 -7.35 2.43
C ASN A 140 -2.31 -6.62 1.43
N VAL A 141 -1.80 -5.53 0.85
CA VAL A 141 -2.56 -4.63 -0.03
C VAL A 141 -3.08 -5.34 -1.29
N LEU A 142 -2.25 -6.15 -1.94
CA LEU A 142 -2.65 -6.87 -3.15
C LEU A 142 -3.82 -7.83 -2.87
N LYS A 143 -3.73 -8.62 -1.79
CA LYS A 143 -4.78 -9.58 -1.46
C LYS A 143 -6.10 -8.89 -1.13
N VAL A 144 -6.06 -7.78 -0.40
CA VAL A 144 -7.25 -6.96 -0.11
C VAL A 144 -7.87 -6.46 -1.41
N ASN A 145 -7.07 -5.89 -2.32
CA ASN A 145 -7.58 -5.36 -3.58
C ASN A 145 -8.18 -6.45 -4.48
N LEU A 146 -7.53 -7.61 -4.60
CA LEU A 146 -8.09 -8.75 -5.32
C LEU A 146 -9.40 -9.26 -4.72
N ALA A 147 -9.58 -9.13 -3.42
CA ALA A 147 -10.85 -9.49 -2.77
C ALA A 147 -11.92 -8.40 -2.96
N LEU A 148 -11.54 -7.11 -2.96
CA LEU A 148 -12.45 -6.02 -3.32
C LEU A 148 -13.00 -6.19 -4.72
N ASP A 149 -12.17 -6.65 -5.66
CA ASP A 149 -12.53 -6.97 -7.05
C ASP A 149 -13.32 -8.29 -7.20
N GLY A 150 -13.50 -9.06 -6.12
CA GLY A 150 -14.15 -10.36 -6.16
C GLY A 150 -13.32 -11.49 -6.79
N ILE A 151 -12.03 -11.27 -7.00
CA ILE A 151 -11.09 -12.25 -7.58
C ILE A 151 -10.65 -13.26 -6.52
N LEU A 152 -10.37 -12.80 -5.30
CA LEU A 152 -10.16 -13.66 -4.13
C LEU A 152 -11.43 -13.75 -3.30
N LYS A 153 -11.76 -14.98 -2.87
CA LYS A 153 -12.94 -15.27 -2.04
C LYS A 153 -12.55 -15.43 -0.58
#